data_d06f71ffc81e84db28bf735cfc732e15
#
_entry.id   d06f71ffc81e84db28bf735cfc732e15
#
_cell.length_a   1.000
_cell.length_b   1.000
_cell.length_c   1.000
_cell.angle_alpha   90.00
_cell.angle_beta   90.00
_cell.angle_gamma   90.00
#
_symmetry.space_group_name_H-M   'P 1'
#
loop_
_entity.id
_entity.type
_entity.pdbx_description
1 polymer ?
#
loop_
_entity_poly.entity_id
_entity_poly.type
_entity_poly.pdbx_seq_one_letter_code
_entity_poly.pdbx_strand_id
1 'polypeptide(L)'
;IGLDPLLIFVFDLGIAGAAWATIISQFVSFCLLLVGCGRGGNIRIDFAHLRMKPYYYLWIFKGGLPSLARQGLASVATICLNQAARPFGDAAIAAMGVVQRIAMFGGSAMIGFGQGFQPVCGFNYGAGLYRRVKDGFWFCVRVTTIFMLAVSVLGFVFAPQLVAVFRDDPEVVAIGARALRFQCVTFCLQG
;
A
#
# COMPACT_ATOMS: atom_id res chain seq x y z
N ILE A 1 -5.32 -14.70 3.08
CA ILE A 1 -4.13 -15.36 3.68
C ILE A 1 -4.43 -16.83 4.02
N GLY A 2 -5.50 -17.17 4.75
CA GLY A 2 -5.82 -18.58 5.10
C GLY A 2 -6.47 -19.37 3.96
N LEU A 3 -7.20 -18.71 3.06
CA LEU A 3 -7.86 -19.34 1.91
C LEU A 3 -6.88 -19.70 0.78
N ASP A 4 -5.79 -18.92 0.62
CA ASP A 4 -4.82 -19.17 -0.44
C ASP A 4 -4.14 -20.54 -0.32
N PRO A 5 -3.51 -20.90 0.85
CA PRO A 5 -2.91 -22.23 0.98
C PRO A 5 -3.94 -23.37 0.90
N LEU A 6 -5.16 -23.13 1.36
CA LEU A 6 -6.21 -24.15 1.33
C LEU A 6 -6.66 -24.45 -0.12
N LEU A 7 -6.89 -23.43 -0.93
CA LEU A 7 -7.32 -23.62 -2.32
C LEU A 7 -6.18 -24.03 -3.25
N ILE A 8 -4.95 -23.63 -2.95
CA ILE A 8 -3.77 -23.98 -3.77
C ILE A 8 -3.31 -25.41 -3.47
N PHE A 9 -3.13 -25.76 -2.19
CA PHE A 9 -2.49 -27.00 -1.78
C PHE A 9 -3.46 -28.13 -1.43
N VAL A 10 -4.64 -27.82 -0.83
CA VAL A 10 -5.61 -28.85 -0.43
C VAL A 10 -6.54 -29.22 -1.57
N PHE A 11 -7.01 -28.23 -2.33
CA PHE A 11 -7.88 -28.45 -3.50
C PHE A 11 -7.13 -28.58 -4.83
N ASP A 12 -5.80 -28.47 -4.81
CA ASP A 12 -4.89 -28.63 -5.97
C ASP A 12 -5.28 -27.80 -7.21
N LEU A 13 -5.90 -26.64 -6.95
CA LEU A 13 -6.37 -25.73 -8.02
C LEU A 13 -5.26 -24.83 -8.56
N GLY A 14 -4.03 -24.90 -8.03
CA GLY A 14 -2.89 -24.13 -8.49
C GLY A 14 -3.17 -22.62 -8.57
N ILE A 15 -2.84 -22.00 -9.71
CA ILE A 15 -3.04 -20.56 -9.94
C ILE A 15 -4.53 -20.16 -9.91
N ALA A 16 -5.41 -21.02 -10.40
CA ALA A 16 -6.86 -20.77 -10.35
C ALA A 16 -7.36 -20.70 -8.90
N GLY A 17 -6.79 -21.52 -7.99
CA GLY A 17 -7.09 -21.48 -6.57
C GLY A 17 -6.77 -20.13 -5.92
N ALA A 18 -5.63 -19.52 -6.27
CA ALA A 18 -5.26 -18.19 -5.80
C ALA A 18 -6.24 -17.10 -6.29
N ALA A 19 -6.70 -17.20 -7.55
CA ALA A 19 -7.70 -16.28 -8.10
C ALA A 19 -9.04 -16.39 -7.36
N TRP A 20 -9.53 -17.61 -7.12
CA TRP A 20 -10.75 -17.86 -6.35
C TRP A 20 -10.64 -17.38 -4.91
N ALA A 21 -9.51 -17.63 -4.24
CA ALA A 21 -9.27 -17.14 -2.89
C ALA A 21 -9.38 -15.61 -2.80
N THR A 22 -8.84 -14.91 -3.79
CA THR A 22 -8.91 -13.45 -3.87
C THR A 22 -10.34 -12.97 -4.06
N ILE A 23 -11.09 -13.54 -5.00
CA ILE A 23 -12.49 -13.17 -5.28
C ILE A 23 -13.37 -13.40 -4.04
N ILE A 24 -13.26 -14.58 -3.40
CA ILE A 24 -14.03 -14.92 -2.20
C ILE A 24 -13.69 -13.95 -1.06
N SER A 25 -12.39 -13.66 -0.84
CA SER A 25 -11.96 -12.75 0.23
C SER A 25 -12.48 -11.32 0.01
N GLN A 26 -12.47 -10.83 -1.23
CA GLN A 26 -13.02 -9.52 -1.58
C GLN A 26 -14.53 -9.47 -1.40
N PHE A 27 -15.24 -10.53 -1.81
CA PHE A 27 -16.69 -10.62 -1.64
C PHE A 27 -17.09 -10.65 -0.16
N VAL A 28 -16.40 -11.44 0.66
CA VAL A 28 -16.62 -11.47 2.12
C VAL A 28 -16.35 -10.10 2.74
N SER A 29 -15.24 -9.45 2.37
CA SER A 29 -14.92 -8.09 2.83
C SER A 29 -16.00 -7.09 2.45
N PHE A 30 -16.51 -7.16 1.23
CA PHE A 30 -17.60 -6.32 0.76
C PHE A 30 -18.89 -6.53 1.58
N CYS A 31 -19.29 -7.79 1.83
CA CYS A 31 -20.44 -8.12 2.66
C CYS A 31 -20.28 -7.62 4.10
N LEU A 32 -19.11 -7.79 4.69
CA LEU A 32 -18.80 -7.29 6.04
C LEU A 32 -18.88 -5.77 6.13
N LEU A 33 -18.39 -5.07 5.12
CA LEU A 33 -18.50 -3.61 5.04
C LEU A 33 -19.94 -3.15 4.91
N LEU A 34 -20.75 -3.82 4.08
CA LEU A 34 -22.19 -3.51 3.95
C LEU A 34 -22.92 -3.70 5.27
N VAL A 35 -22.68 -4.81 5.97
CA VAL A 35 -23.27 -5.07 7.30
C VAL A 35 -22.79 -4.02 8.32
N GLY A 36 -21.51 -3.66 8.30
CA GLY A 36 -20.94 -2.62 9.15
C GLY A 36 -21.57 -1.24 8.90
N CYS A 37 -21.75 -0.86 7.65
CA CYS A 37 -22.46 0.38 7.28
C CYS A 37 -23.92 0.38 7.74
N GLY A 38 -24.62 -0.75 7.62
CA GLY A 38 -26.00 -0.89 8.05
C GLY A 38 -26.19 -0.78 9.57
N ARG A 39 -25.22 -1.28 10.36
CA ARG A 39 -25.27 -1.25 11.82
C ARG A 39 -24.70 0.02 12.45
N GLY A 40 -23.79 0.72 11.75
CA GLY A 40 -23.02 1.85 12.29
C GLY A 40 -23.78 3.19 12.39
N GLY A 41 -24.98 3.33 11.82
CA GLY A 41 -25.83 4.53 11.95
C GLY A 41 -25.31 5.81 11.26
N ASN A 42 -24.04 5.89 10.89
CA ASN A 42 -23.43 7.09 10.32
C ASN A 42 -23.61 7.22 8.80
N ILE A 43 -23.64 6.11 8.08
CA ILE A 43 -23.84 6.10 6.63
C ILE A 43 -24.84 5.00 6.30
N ARG A 44 -26.03 5.39 5.85
CA ARG A 44 -27.01 4.45 5.31
C ARG A 44 -26.88 4.44 3.81
N ILE A 45 -26.56 3.28 3.25
CA ILE A 45 -26.55 3.08 1.81
C ILE A 45 -27.99 2.82 1.40
N ASP A 46 -28.64 3.86 0.90
CA ASP A 46 -30.01 3.79 0.39
C ASP A 46 -29.99 4.05 -1.13
N PHE A 47 -30.29 3.03 -1.89
CA PHE A 47 -30.34 3.12 -3.36
C PHE A 47 -31.45 4.07 -3.85
N ALA A 48 -32.48 4.34 -3.03
CA ALA A 48 -33.55 5.28 -3.37
C ALA A 48 -33.05 6.74 -3.46
N HIS A 49 -31.92 7.05 -2.83
CA HIS A 49 -31.30 8.39 -2.84
C HIS A 49 -30.23 8.56 -3.94
N LEU A 50 -30.09 7.60 -4.83
CA LEU A 50 -29.14 7.63 -5.94
C LEU A 50 -29.55 8.71 -6.96
N ARG A 51 -29.14 9.95 -6.74
CA ARG A 51 -29.41 11.08 -7.63
C ARG A 51 -28.25 11.24 -8.59
N MET A 52 -28.47 10.93 -9.85
CA MET A 52 -27.51 11.11 -10.95
C MET A 52 -27.47 12.58 -11.43
N LYS A 53 -27.07 13.51 -10.56
CA LYS A 53 -26.85 14.90 -10.99
C LYS A 53 -25.38 15.09 -11.39
N PRO A 54 -25.10 15.76 -12.52
CA PRO A 54 -23.72 15.95 -13.03
C PRO A 54 -22.81 16.69 -12.03
N TYR A 55 -23.38 17.51 -11.16
CA TYR A 55 -22.70 18.20 -10.09
C TYR A 55 -21.99 17.24 -9.11
N TYR A 56 -22.61 16.13 -8.70
CA TYR A 56 -21.99 15.17 -7.80
C TYR A 56 -20.81 14.44 -8.43
N TYR A 57 -20.89 14.12 -9.73
CA TYR A 57 -19.78 13.50 -10.46
C TYR A 57 -18.56 14.41 -10.52
N LEU A 58 -18.76 15.72 -10.67
CA LEU A 58 -17.66 16.68 -10.68
C LEU A 58 -16.94 16.73 -9.32
N TRP A 59 -17.67 16.68 -8.23
CA TRP A 59 -17.10 16.66 -6.89
C TRP A 59 -16.37 15.35 -6.58
N ILE A 60 -16.93 14.21 -6.97
CA ILE A 60 -16.29 12.90 -6.85
C ILE A 60 -15.01 12.87 -7.68
N PHE A 61 -15.06 13.38 -8.91
CA PHE A 61 -13.90 13.44 -9.79
C PHE A 61 -12.79 14.34 -9.21
N LYS A 62 -13.14 15.54 -8.74
CA LYS A 62 -12.18 16.45 -8.10
C LYS A 62 -11.55 15.85 -6.84
N GLY A 63 -12.32 15.15 -6.01
CA GLY A 63 -11.82 14.47 -4.82
C GLY A 63 -10.98 13.23 -5.12
N GLY A 64 -11.31 12.49 -6.18
CA GLY A 64 -10.60 11.28 -6.58
C GLY A 64 -9.36 11.51 -7.44
N LEU A 65 -9.30 12.64 -8.16
CA LEU A 65 -8.22 12.96 -9.10
C LEU A 65 -6.81 12.92 -8.47
N PRO A 66 -6.57 13.47 -7.27
CA PRO A 66 -5.26 13.38 -6.62
C PRO A 66 -4.84 11.93 -6.33
N SER A 67 -5.78 11.08 -5.89
CA SER A 67 -5.49 9.67 -5.63
C SER A 67 -5.21 8.90 -6.92
N LEU A 68 -5.95 9.18 -7.99
CA LEU A 68 -5.77 8.59 -9.30
C LEU A 68 -4.43 9.02 -9.93
N ALA A 69 -4.08 10.29 -9.80
CA ALA A 69 -2.80 10.81 -10.27
C ALA A 69 -1.62 10.15 -9.53
N ARG A 70 -1.71 10.05 -8.20
CA ARG A 70 -0.68 9.40 -7.38
C ARG A 70 -0.48 7.93 -7.79
N GLN A 71 -1.56 7.18 -7.97
CA GLN A 71 -1.50 5.77 -8.34
C GLN A 71 -1.02 5.58 -9.79
N GLY A 72 -1.47 6.43 -10.69
CA GLY A 72 -1.03 6.43 -12.10
C GLY A 72 0.47 6.74 -12.21
N LEU A 73 0.97 7.76 -11.52
CA LEU A 73 2.39 8.10 -11.49
C LEU A 73 3.24 6.96 -10.92
N ALA A 74 2.78 6.29 -9.86
CA ALA A 74 3.47 5.12 -9.30
C ALA A 74 3.56 3.98 -10.31
N SER A 75 2.48 3.73 -11.07
CA SER A 75 2.48 2.71 -12.13
C SER A 75 3.45 3.06 -13.26
N VAL A 76 3.46 4.31 -13.72
CA VAL A 76 4.39 4.79 -14.74
C VAL A 76 5.84 4.66 -14.25
N ALA A 77 6.12 5.05 -13.01
CA ALA A 77 7.46 4.91 -12.42
C ALA A 77 7.92 3.44 -12.39
N THR A 78 7.02 2.52 -12.04
CA THR A 78 7.32 1.08 -12.06
C THR A 78 7.62 0.56 -13.47
N ILE A 79 6.85 1.01 -14.48
CA ILE A 79 7.10 0.64 -15.89
C ILE A 79 8.45 1.17 -16.34
N CYS A 80 8.76 2.44 -16.06
CA CYS A 80 10.06 3.04 -16.42
C CYS A 80 11.22 2.31 -15.73
N LEU A 81 11.07 1.93 -14.47
CA LEU A 81 12.07 1.20 -13.73
C LEU A 81 12.33 -0.18 -14.33
N ASN A 82 11.27 -0.91 -14.69
CA ASN A 82 11.39 -2.23 -15.32
C ASN A 82 12.01 -2.12 -16.71
N GLN A 83 11.69 -1.08 -17.49
CA GLN A 83 12.32 -0.85 -18.78
C GLN A 83 13.82 -0.52 -18.64
N ALA A 84 14.19 0.28 -17.65
CA ALA A 84 15.58 0.61 -17.36
C ALA A 84 16.38 -0.60 -16.84
N ALA A 85 15.72 -1.57 -16.18
CA ALA A 85 16.37 -2.80 -15.71
C ALA A 85 16.61 -3.85 -16.82
N ARG A 86 15.85 -3.81 -17.92
CA ARG A 86 15.95 -4.79 -19.01
C ARG A 86 17.37 -4.99 -19.57
N PRO A 87 18.18 -3.96 -19.84
CA PRO A 87 19.53 -4.15 -20.40
C PRO A 87 20.49 -4.89 -19.46
N PHE A 88 20.16 -4.96 -18.16
CA PHE A 88 21.00 -5.61 -17.14
C PHE A 88 20.63 -7.07 -16.89
N GLY A 89 19.72 -7.62 -17.69
CA GLY A 89 19.35 -9.05 -17.65
C GLY A 89 18.23 -9.38 -16.64
N ASP A 90 17.84 -10.65 -16.63
CA ASP A 90 16.72 -11.15 -15.82
C ASP A 90 17.00 -11.09 -14.31
N ALA A 91 18.26 -11.22 -13.92
CA ALA A 91 18.68 -11.10 -12.54
C ALA A 91 18.40 -9.69 -11.96
N ALA A 92 18.62 -8.65 -12.76
CA ALA A 92 18.32 -7.27 -12.35
C ALA A 92 16.82 -7.04 -12.21
N ILE A 93 16.00 -7.54 -13.11
CA ILE A 93 14.53 -7.44 -13.06
C ILE A 93 14.01 -8.17 -11.81
N ALA A 94 14.51 -9.38 -11.54
CA ALA A 94 14.16 -10.15 -10.36
C ALA A 94 14.57 -9.43 -9.07
N ALA A 95 15.78 -8.88 -9.01
CA ALA A 95 16.27 -8.10 -7.87
C ALA A 95 15.39 -6.88 -7.59
N MET A 96 15.02 -6.12 -8.64
CA MET A 96 14.13 -4.97 -8.49
C MET A 96 12.74 -5.38 -8.02
N GLY A 97 12.22 -6.52 -8.48
CA GLY A 97 10.95 -7.07 -8.00
C GLY A 97 10.98 -7.39 -6.49
N VAL A 98 12.08 -7.97 -6.00
CA VAL A 98 12.28 -8.24 -4.57
C VAL A 98 12.38 -6.94 -3.77
N VAL A 99 13.17 -5.98 -4.24
CA VAL A 99 13.32 -4.65 -3.59
C VAL A 99 11.99 -3.94 -3.48
N GLN A 100 11.17 -3.96 -4.55
CA GLN A 100 9.82 -3.37 -4.55
C GLN A 100 8.91 -4.04 -3.51
N ARG A 101 8.95 -5.35 -3.34
CA ARG A 101 8.16 -6.06 -2.33
C ARG A 101 8.57 -5.68 -0.91
N ILE A 102 9.87 -5.61 -0.64
CA ILE A 102 10.41 -5.18 0.66
C ILE A 102 10.00 -3.71 0.94
N ALA A 103 10.15 -2.83 -0.06
CA ALA A 103 9.75 -1.43 0.04
C ALA A 103 8.25 -1.27 0.30
N MET A 104 7.42 -2.05 -0.39
CA MET A 104 5.96 -2.06 -0.20
C MET A 104 5.58 -2.55 1.20
N PHE A 105 6.27 -3.55 1.73
CA PHE A 105 6.03 -4.06 3.10
C PHE A 105 6.35 -2.99 4.15
N GLY A 106 7.51 -2.33 4.06
CA GLY A 106 7.87 -1.22 4.95
C GLY A 106 6.94 -0.01 4.81
N GLY A 107 6.58 0.37 3.57
CA GLY A 107 5.70 1.50 3.28
C GLY A 107 4.23 1.27 3.66
N SER A 108 3.76 0.01 3.69
CA SER A 108 2.36 -0.31 4.01
C SER A 108 1.97 0.11 5.43
N ALA A 109 2.89 -0.02 6.38
CA ALA A 109 2.66 0.40 7.76
C ALA A 109 2.48 1.94 7.85
N MET A 110 3.29 2.71 7.12
CA MET A 110 3.17 4.17 7.03
C MET A 110 1.83 4.58 6.39
N ILE A 111 1.47 3.93 5.28
CA ILE A 111 0.19 4.19 4.60
C ILE A 111 -0.99 3.87 5.51
N GLY A 112 -0.95 2.74 6.22
CA GLY A 112 -1.99 2.34 7.17
C GLY A 112 -2.14 3.34 8.32
N PHE A 113 -1.04 3.85 8.87
CA PHE A 113 -1.07 4.87 9.91
C PHE A 113 -1.66 6.19 9.39
N GLY A 114 -1.27 6.63 8.20
CA GLY A 114 -1.84 7.82 7.55
C GLY A 114 -3.34 7.69 7.27
N GLN A 115 -3.79 6.54 6.80
CA GLN A 115 -5.22 6.26 6.58
C GLN A 115 -6.01 6.24 7.90
N GLY A 116 -5.42 5.76 9.00
CA GLY A 116 -6.02 5.82 10.31
C GLY A 116 -6.19 7.25 10.85
N PHE A 117 -5.28 8.16 10.48
CA PHE A 117 -5.37 9.57 10.86
C PHE A 117 -6.44 10.35 10.08
N GLN A 118 -6.76 9.96 8.84
CA GLN A 118 -7.71 10.66 7.99
C GLN A 118 -9.08 10.93 8.66
N PRO A 119 -9.78 9.93 9.25
CA PRO A 119 -11.05 10.17 9.91
C PRO A 119 -10.91 11.10 11.13
N VAL A 120 -9.83 10.97 11.90
CA VAL A 120 -9.55 11.84 13.06
C VAL A 120 -9.37 13.29 12.60
N CYS A 121 -8.63 13.50 11.52
CA CYS A 121 -8.46 14.81 10.89
C CYS A 121 -9.80 15.38 10.41
N GLY A 122 -10.60 14.58 9.70
CA GLY A 122 -11.90 15.00 9.18
C GLY A 122 -12.89 15.43 10.30
N PHE A 123 -12.99 14.65 11.37
CA PHE A 123 -13.85 15.00 12.51
C PHE A 123 -13.42 16.28 13.22
N ASN A 124 -12.14 16.43 13.52
CA ASN A 124 -11.64 17.62 14.22
C ASN A 124 -11.71 18.87 13.33
N TYR A 125 -11.48 18.72 12.02
CA TYR A 125 -11.62 19.82 11.06
C TYR A 125 -13.08 20.28 10.95
N GLY A 126 -14.03 19.33 10.81
CA GLY A 126 -15.46 19.63 10.77
C GLY A 126 -16.00 20.27 12.05
N ALA A 127 -15.39 19.95 13.21
CA ALA A 127 -15.70 20.56 14.51
C ALA A 127 -15.01 21.93 14.72
N GLY A 128 -14.22 22.44 13.75
CA GLY A 128 -13.48 23.71 13.88
C GLY A 128 -12.27 23.66 14.82
N LEU A 129 -11.87 22.46 15.27
CA LEU A 129 -10.76 22.26 16.21
C LEU A 129 -9.39 22.20 15.50
N TYR A 130 -9.04 23.25 14.75
CA TYR A 130 -7.84 23.30 13.90
C TYR A 130 -6.54 23.06 14.67
N ARG A 131 -6.47 23.47 15.94
CA ARG A 131 -5.29 23.23 16.79
C ARG A 131 -5.04 21.72 16.96
N ARG A 132 -6.11 20.95 17.26
CA ARG A 132 -6.01 19.50 17.40
C ARG A 132 -5.61 18.82 16.08
N VAL A 133 -6.10 19.31 14.94
CA VAL A 133 -5.69 18.81 13.62
C VAL A 133 -4.19 19.02 13.41
N LYS A 134 -3.67 20.21 13.74
CA LYS A 134 -2.26 20.53 13.61
C LYS A 134 -1.38 19.69 14.55
N ASP A 135 -1.78 19.57 15.80
CA ASP A 135 -1.06 18.77 16.80
C ASP A 135 -1.04 17.29 16.42
N GLY A 136 -2.18 16.75 15.95
CA GLY A 136 -2.29 15.39 15.44
C GLY A 136 -1.45 15.16 14.17
N PHE A 137 -1.42 16.11 13.25
CA PHE A 137 -0.57 16.04 12.07
C PHE A 137 0.91 15.94 12.44
N TRP A 138 1.41 16.82 13.31
CA TRP A 138 2.81 16.77 13.73
C TRP A 138 3.15 15.53 14.55
N PHE A 139 2.19 15.01 15.32
CA PHE A 139 2.35 13.72 15.98
C PHE A 139 2.51 12.59 14.96
N CYS A 140 1.65 12.53 13.94
CA CYS A 140 1.75 11.54 12.87
C CYS A 140 3.08 11.64 12.13
N VAL A 141 3.51 12.84 11.75
CA VAL A 141 4.80 13.06 11.07
C VAL A 141 5.96 12.53 11.93
N ARG A 142 5.99 12.84 13.22
CA ARG A 142 7.07 12.35 14.11
C ARG A 142 7.09 10.83 14.21
N VAL A 143 5.92 10.22 14.44
CA VAL A 143 5.82 8.76 14.60
C VAL A 143 6.21 8.05 13.31
N THR A 144 5.69 8.49 12.16
CA THR A 144 6.02 7.90 10.86
C THR A 144 7.49 8.10 10.50
N THR A 145 8.06 9.27 10.76
CA THR A 145 9.49 9.53 10.50
C THR A 145 10.39 8.63 11.35
N ILE A 146 10.11 8.50 12.66
CA ILE A 146 10.87 7.62 13.55
C ILE A 146 10.76 6.17 13.08
N PHE A 147 9.54 5.72 12.74
CA PHE A 147 9.31 4.38 12.24
C PHE A 147 10.06 4.11 10.94
N MET A 148 9.96 5.03 9.97
CA MET A 148 10.63 4.88 8.67
C MET A 148 12.16 4.95 8.80
N LEU A 149 12.67 5.75 9.74
CA LEU A 149 14.08 5.77 10.05
C LEU A 149 14.55 4.41 10.61
N ALA A 150 13.81 3.82 11.53
CA ALA A 150 14.10 2.49 12.06
C ALA A 150 14.07 1.42 10.96
N VAL A 151 13.04 1.41 10.11
CA VAL A 151 12.94 0.50 8.96
C VAL A 151 14.09 0.73 7.97
N SER A 152 14.48 1.97 7.72
CA SER A 152 15.60 2.33 6.87
C SER A 152 16.92 1.78 7.40
N VAL A 153 17.22 1.97 8.68
CA VAL A 153 18.46 1.46 9.30
C VAL A 153 18.48 -0.07 9.28
N LEU A 154 17.38 -0.72 9.67
CA LEU A 154 17.28 -2.17 9.63
C LEU A 154 17.42 -2.70 8.19
N GLY A 155 16.73 -2.08 7.24
CA GLY A 155 16.80 -2.46 5.82
C GLY A 155 18.21 -2.26 5.23
N PHE A 156 18.92 -1.22 5.64
CA PHE A 156 20.29 -0.94 5.18
C PHE A 156 21.30 -1.97 5.73
N VAL A 157 21.20 -2.30 7.02
CA VAL A 157 22.10 -3.25 7.68
C VAL A 157 21.85 -4.67 7.22
N PHE A 158 20.60 -5.07 7.16
CA PHE A 158 20.18 -6.44 6.81
C PHE A 158 19.84 -6.62 5.33
N ALA A 159 20.21 -5.68 4.45
CA ALA A 159 19.88 -5.71 3.03
C ALA A 159 20.19 -7.05 2.34
N PRO A 160 21.38 -7.68 2.49
CA PRO A 160 21.67 -8.95 1.84
C PRO A 160 20.78 -10.08 2.34
N GLN A 161 20.57 -10.15 3.67
CA GLN A 161 19.74 -11.19 4.29
C GLN A 161 18.27 -11.06 3.87
N LEU A 162 17.75 -9.83 3.83
CA LEU A 162 16.38 -9.56 3.40
C LEU A 162 16.14 -9.97 1.95
N VAL A 163 17.09 -9.71 1.06
CA VAL A 163 16.97 -10.13 -0.34
C VAL A 163 17.10 -11.65 -0.47
N ALA A 164 18.03 -12.28 0.27
CA ALA A 164 18.25 -13.73 0.25
C ALA A 164 17.03 -14.52 0.70
N VAL A 165 16.22 -14.00 1.64
CA VAL A 165 14.94 -14.63 2.06
C VAL A 165 13.97 -14.80 0.90
N PHE A 166 13.99 -13.88 -0.08
CA PHE A 166 13.09 -13.95 -1.24
C PHE A 166 13.67 -14.75 -2.41
N ARG A 167 14.98 -14.72 -2.59
CA ARG A 167 15.66 -15.44 -3.65
C ARG A 167 17.13 -15.69 -3.29
N ASP A 168 17.49 -16.96 -3.25
CA ASP A 168 18.83 -17.44 -2.90
C ASP A 168 19.71 -17.60 -4.15
N ASP A 169 19.88 -16.48 -4.87
CA ASP A 169 20.71 -16.38 -6.06
C ASP A 169 21.78 -15.29 -5.80
N PRO A 170 23.08 -15.64 -5.82
CA PRO A 170 24.15 -14.70 -5.46
C PRO A 170 24.16 -13.41 -6.29
N GLU A 171 23.83 -13.51 -7.57
CA GLU A 171 23.78 -12.35 -8.47
C GLU A 171 22.59 -11.43 -8.12
N VAL A 172 21.41 -12.01 -7.90
CA VAL A 172 20.21 -11.27 -7.48
C VAL A 172 20.41 -10.62 -6.10
N VAL A 173 21.05 -11.33 -5.17
CA VAL A 173 21.36 -10.79 -3.84
C VAL A 173 22.33 -9.62 -3.92
N ALA A 174 23.38 -9.71 -4.74
CA ALA A 174 24.37 -8.65 -4.89
C ALA A 174 23.75 -7.36 -5.47
N ILE A 175 22.95 -7.48 -6.53
CA ILE A 175 22.25 -6.36 -7.17
C ILE A 175 21.16 -5.82 -6.25
N GLY A 176 20.31 -6.69 -5.71
CA GLY A 176 19.20 -6.35 -4.84
C GLY A 176 19.62 -5.65 -3.55
N ALA A 177 20.71 -6.13 -2.91
CA ALA A 177 21.21 -5.49 -1.70
C ALA A 177 21.71 -4.06 -1.94
N ARG A 178 22.37 -3.79 -3.06
CA ARG A 178 22.76 -2.42 -3.44
C ARG A 178 21.55 -1.56 -3.71
N ALA A 179 20.60 -2.04 -4.51
CA ALA A 179 19.36 -1.31 -4.81
C ALA A 179 18.54 -1.03 -3.55
N LEU A 180 18.43 -2.02 -2.63
CA LEU A 180 17.72 -1.86 -1.37
C LEU A 180 18.38 -0.80 -0.45
N ARG A 181 19.71 -0.75 -0.39
CA ARG A 181 20.41 0.29 0.35
C ARG A 181 20.11 1.69 -0.17
N PHE A 182 20.09 1.89 -1.48
CA PHE A 182 19.66 3.17 -2.08
C PHE A 182 18.21 3.48 -1.76
N GLN A 183 17.32 2.49 -1.82
CA GLN A 183 15.91 2.65 -1.47
C GLN A 183 15.74 3.02 0.02
N CYS A 184 16.54 2.44 0.92
CA CYS A 184 16.50 2.77 2.34
C CYS A 184 16.88 4.23 2.63
N VAL A 185 17.81 4.81 1.87
CA VAL A 185 18.13 6.24 2.00
C VAL A 185 16.93 7.12 1.68
N THR A 186 16.13 6.73 0.68
CA THR A 186 14.92 7.48 0.30
C THR A 186 13.78 7.32 1.32
N PHE A 187 13.75 6.25 2.10
CA PHE A 187 12.76 6.03 3.16
C PHE A 187 12.80 7.10 4.25
N CYS A 188 13.98 7.63 4.56
CA CYS A 188 14.13 8.73 5.51
C CYS A 188 13.38 10.00 5.08
N LEU A 189 13.14 10.18 3.78
CA LEU A 189 12.45 11.34 3.20
C LEU A 189 10.94 11.13 2.99
N GLN A 190 10.44 9.92 3.23
CA GLN A 190 9.04 9.56 3.02
C GLN A 190 8.18 9.66 4.29
N GLY A 191 8.80 9.77 5.47
CA GLY A 191 8.16 9.79 6.79
C GLY A 191 7.57 11.12 7.25
#